data_c9528285461ca6d8def558b3b8561202
#
_entry.id   c9528285461ca6d8def558b3b8561202
#
_cell.length_a   1.000
_cell.length_b   1.000
_cell.length_c   1.000
_cell.angle_alpha   90.00
_cell.angle_beta   90.00
_cell.angle_gamma   90.00
#
_symmetry.space_group_name_H-M   'P 1'
#
loop_
_entity.id
_entity.type
_entity.pdbx_description
1 polymer ?
#
loop_
_entity_poly.entity_id
_entity_poly.type
_entity_poly.pdbx_seq_one_letter_code
_entity_poly.pdbx_strand_id
1 'polypeptide(L)'
;MNNRKQILKNMKKERKLRNNHIEDNENVITRFVGTIFGVLLVLVISYLLIGIFFTKTIKFGKDKEEKPTVNIDKSTILLGNIFNQKEDEYLVIIYDINDKDNTSLENWITYYKGKNTTATIYKVDSKNKMNGKYIVEKDSNREAKELSELKVIAPTIIKVKDKAIVEYYEGEEEVKSMLKN
;
A
#
# COMPACT_ATOMS: atom_id res chain seq x y z
N MET A 1 -61.24 34.75 -58.16
CA MET A 1 -60.94 33.35 -57.62
C MET A 1 -59.45 33.02 -57.50
N ASN A 2 -58.54 33.83 -58.04
CA ASN A 2 -57.08 33.55 -58.05
C ASN A 2 -56.32 33.90 -56.74
N ASN A 3 -56.78 34.91 -56.03
CA ASN A 3 -56.05 35.42 -54.84
C ASN A 3 -56.00 34.41 -53.65
N ARG A 4 -57.07 33.66 -53.39
CA ARG A 4 -57.13 32.65 -52.30
C ARG A 4 -56.17 31.50 -52.54
N LYS A 5 -55.98 31.05 -53.78
CA LYS A 5 -55.02 29.94 -54.07
C LYS A 5 -53.58 30.39 -53.91
N GLN A 6 -53.26 31.66 -54.22
CA GLN A 6 -51.93 32.21 -53.99
C GLN A 6 -51.61 32.36 -52.50
N ILE A 7 -52.55 32.86 -51.71
CA ILE A 7 -52.38 32.97 -50.24
C ILE A 7 -52.15 31.62 -49.61
N LEU A 8 -52.92 30.60 -49.97
CA LEU A 8 -52.76 29.23 -49.49
C LEU A 8 -51.39 28.59 -49.87
N LYS A 9 -50.91 28.90 -51.07
CA LYS A 9 -49.63 28.46 -51.60
C LYS A 9 -48.46 29.11 -50.81
N ASN A 10 -48.56 30.36 -50.47
CA ASN A 10 -47.57 31.09 -49.70
C ASN A 10 -47.57 30.65 -48.25
N MET A 11 -48.73 30.45 -47.65
CA MET A 11 -48.79 29.88 -46.26
C MET A 11 -48.22 28.45 -46.14
N LYS A 12 -48.45 27.62 -47.17
CA LYS A 12 -47.80 26.27 -47.20
C LYS A 12 -46.27 26.35 -47.33
N LYS A 13 -45.76 27.32 -48.11
CA LYS A 13 -44.35 27.56 -48.32
C LYS A 13 -43.68 28.06 -47.02
N GLU A 14 -44.30 28.97 -46.31
CA GLU A 14 -43.82 29.49 -45.04
C GLU A 14 -43.84 28.43 -43.93
N ARG A 15 -44.87 27.58 -43.86
CA ARG A 15 -44.91 26.47 -42.93
C ARG A 15 -43.79 25.47 -43.19
N LYS A 16 -43.50 25.17 -44.43
CA LYS A 16 -42.42 24.27 -44.82
C LYS A 16 -41.02 24.82 -44.46
N LEU A 17 -40.82 26.12 -44.64
CA LEU A 17 -39.60 26.82 -44.28
C LEU A 17 -39.39 26.85 -42.74
N ARG A 18 -40.45 27.07 -41.96
CA ARG A 18 -40.38 27.02 -40.49
C ARG A 18 -40.08 25.62 -39.99
N ASN A 19 -40.71 24.59 -40.55
CA ASN A 19 -40.44 23.20 -40.11
C ASN A 19 -39.01 22.80 -40.43
N ASN A 20 -38.49 23.13 -41.62
CA ASN A 20 -37.09 22.82 -41.94
C ASN A 20 -36.10 23.55 -40.99
N HIS A 21 -36.42 24.79 -40.60
CA HIS A 21 -35.55 25.53 -39.66
C HIS A 21 -35.60 24.99 -38.25
N ILE A 22 -36.71 24.37 -37.84
CA ILE A 22 -36.83 23.70 -36.53
C ILE A 22 -36.09 22.38 -36.56
N GLU A 23 -36.23 21.56 -37.61
CA GLU A 23 -35.48 20.27 -37.75
C GLU A 23 -33.96 20.47 -37.80
N ASP A 24 -33.47 21.53 -38.47
CA ASP A 24 -32.06 21.85 -38.54
C ASP A 24 -31.50 22.23 -37.13
N ASN A 25 -32.26 23.00 -36.36
CA ASN A 25 -31.87 23.38 -35.02
C ASN A 25 -31.87 22.17 -34.01
N GLU A 26 -32.85 21.28 -34.10
CA GLU A 26 -32.90 20.08 -33.28
C GLU A 26 -31.71 19.16 -33.58
N ASN A 27 -31.36 19.00 -34.84
CA ASN A 27 -30.20 18.20 -35.23
C ASN A 27 -28.87 18.81 -34.74
N VAL A 28 -28.73 20.14 -34.77
CA VAL A 28 -27.56 20.85 -34.27
C VAL A 28 -27.44 20.69 -32.74
N ILE A 29 -28.55 20.89 -32.02
CA ILE A 29 -28.59 20.72 -30.54
C ILE A 29 -28.26 19.29 -30.16
N THR A 30 -28.86 18.30 -30.84
CA THR A 30 -28.60 16.88 -30.53
C THR A 30 -27.14 16.49 -30.78
N ARG A 31 -26.53 17.00 -31.85
CA ARG A 31 -25.09 16.80 -32.12
C ARG A 31 -24.23 17.48 -31.06
N PHE A 32 -24.59 18.69 -30.62
CA PHE A 32 -23.84 19.42 -29.61
C PHE A 32 -23.89 18.73 -28.23
N VAL A 33 -25.07 18.28 -27.82
CA VAL A 33 -25.28 17.53 -26.61
C VAL A 33 -24.52 16.18 -26.66
N GLY A 34 -24.59 15.49 -27.80
CA GLY A 34 -23.84 14.24 -27.99
C GLY A 34 -22.32 14.43 -27.91
N THR A 35 -21.80 15.54 -28.44
CA THR A 35 -20.37 15.86 -28.36
C THR A 35 -19.92 16.14 -26.92
N ILE A 36 -20.71 16.95 -26.18
CA ILE A 36 -20.41 17.24 -24.76
C ILE A 36 -20.43 15.95 -23.93
N PHE A 37 -21.43 15.11 -24.16
CA PHE A 37 -21.53 13.82 -23.44
C PHE A 37 -20.36 12.89 -23.77
N GLY A 38 -19.93 12.85 -25.03
CA GLY A 38 -18.73 12.09 -25.43
C GLY A 38 -17.46 12.57 -24.75
N VAL A 39 -17.24 13.88 -24.67
CA VAL A 39 -16.07 14.44 -23.95
C VAL A 39 -16.11 14.13 -22.47
N LEU A 40 -17.27 14.27 -21.82
CA LEU A 40 -17.44 13.90 -20.40
C LEU A 40 -17.14 12.44 -20.15
N LEU A 41 -17.60 11.55 -21.03
CA LEU A 41 -17.36 10.11 -20.91
C LEU A 41 -15.86 9.78 -21.01
N VAL A 42 -15.14 10.42 -21.95
CA VAL A 42 -13.67 10.25 -22.07
C VAL A 42 -12.96 10.74 -20.83
N LEU A 43 -13.37 11.87 -20.24
CA LEU A 43 -12.79 12.38 -18.99
C LEU A 43 -13.01 11.42 -17.82
N VAL A 44 -14.21 10.85 -17.70
CA VAL A 44 -14.52 9.85 -16.64
C VAL A 44 -13.67 8.60 -16.83
N ILE A 45 -13.56 8.08 -18.06
CA ILE A 45 -12.73 6.91 -18.35
C ILE A 45 -11.25 7.20 -18.03
N SER A 46 -10.75 8.37 -18.42
CA SER A 46 -9.37 8.78 -18.13
C SER A 46 -9.13 8.87 -16.62
N TYR A 47 -10.06 9.44 -15.87
CA TYR A 47 -9.99 9.51 -14.41
C TYR A 47 -9.98 8.12 -13.76
N LEU A 48 -10.83 7.20 -14.25
CA LEU A 48 -10.85 5.81 -13.76
C LEU A 48 -9.54 5.08 -14.08
N LEU A 49 -8.98 5.27 -15.27
CA LEU A 49 -7.70 4.66 -15.63
C LEU A 49 -6.55 5.20 -14.77
N ILE A 50 -6.50 6.50 -14.53
CA ILE A 50 -5.51 7.10 -13.63
C ILE A 50 -5.68 6.54 -12.22
N GLY A 51 -6.93 6.44 -11.73
CA GLY A 51 -7.23 5.86 -10.41
C GLY A 51 -6.78 4.41 -10.28
N ILE A 52 -6.96 3.60 -11.32
CA ILE A 52 -6.56 2.17 -11.31
C ILE A 52 -5.04 2.03 -11.42
N PHE A 53 -4.40 2.78 -12.34
CA PHE A 53 -2.97 2.59 -12.62
C PHE A 53 -2.05 3.31 -11.63
N PHE A 54 -2.41 4.52 -11.17
CA PHE A 54 -1.53 5.32 -10.32
C PHE A 54 -1.83 5.21 -8.83
N THR A 55 -3.09 5.08 -8.43
CA THR A 55 -3.42 5.12 -7.00
C THR A 55 -3.81 3.78 -6.39
N LYS A 56 -4.11 2.74 -7.22
CA LYS A 56 -4.72 1.48 -6.76
C LYS A 56 -5.93 1.68 -5.81
N THR A 57 -6.56 2.84 -5.88
CA THR A 57 -7.51 3.30 -4.87
C THR A 57 -8.97 2.96 -5.21
N ILE A 58 -9.26 2.65 -6.49
CA ILE A 58 -10.62 2.31 -6.91
C ILE A 58 -10.84 0.80 -6.76
N LYS A 59 -11.34 0.41 -5.60
CA LYS A 59 -11.88 -0.95 -5.37
C LYS A 59 -13.29 -0.98 -5.94
N PHE A 60 -13.48 -1.56 -7.14
CA PHE A 60 -14.80 -1.96 -7.62
C PHE A 60 -15.19 -3.27 -6.91
N GLY A 61 -15.99 -3.17 -5.89
CA GLY A 61 -16.57 -4.33 -5.19
C GLY A 61 -17.29 -3.86 -3.95
N LYS A 62 -18.45 -4.44 -3.70
CA LYS A 62 -19.19 -4.27 -2.45
C LYS A 62 -18.20 -4.41 -1.29
N ASP A 63 -18.08 -3.37 -0.48
CA ASP A 63 -17.45 -3.46 0.82
C ASP A 63 -18.19 -4.54 1.63
N LYS A 64 -17.71 -5.78 1.53
CA LYS A 64 -17.77 -6.62 2.71
C LYS A 64 -16.85 -5.89 3.68
N GLU A 65 -17.39 -5.43 4.80
CA GLU A 65 -16.61 -5.13 5.98
C GLU A 65 -15.71 -6.35 6.22
N GLU A 66 -14.54 -6.33 5.59
CA GLU A 66 -13.45 -7.16 6.07
C GLU A 66 -13.16 -6.59 7.46
N LYS A 67 -13.70 -7.28 8.48
CA LYS A 67 -13.10 -7.22 9.81
C LYS A 67 -11.61 -7.20 9.56
N PRO A 68 -10.84 -6.24 10.12
CA PRO A 68 -9.41 -6.24 9.95
C PRO A 68 -8.94 -7.64 10.34
N THR A 69 -8.69 -8.48 9.35
CA THR A 69 -7.89 -9.66 9.55
C THR A 69 -6.54 -9.07 9.87
N VAL A 70 -6.27 -8.97 11.17
CA VAL A 70 -4.92 -8.74 11.66
C VAL A 70 -4.13 -9.87 11.04
N ASN A 71 -3.47 -9.56 9.92
CA ASN A 71 -2.52 -10.47 9.33
C ASN A 71 -1.37 -10.45 10.32
N ILE A 72 -1.48 -11.30 11.34
CA ILE A 72 -0.42 -11.48 12.33
C ILE A 72 0.71 -12.08 11.51
N ASP A 73 1.63 -11.22 11.10
CA ASP A 73 2.88 -11.66 10.52
C ASP A 73 3.54 -12.55 11.56
N LYS A 74 3.47 -13.86 11.34
CA LYS A 74 4.02 -14.88 12.23
C LYS A 74 5.51 -14.70 12.45
N SER A 75 6.16 -13.88 11.64
CA SER A 75 7.56 -13.50 11.79
C SER A 75 7.78 -12.40 12.83
N THR A 76 6.72 -11.71 13.30
CA THR A 76 6.85 -10.67 14.33
C THR A 76 6.60 -11.27 15.71
N ILE A 77 7.60 -11.13 16.61
CA ILE A 77 7.54 -11.62 17.98
C ILE A 77 7.80 -10.51 19.00
N LEU A 78 7.51 -10.79 20.26
CA LEU A 78 7.92 -9.95 21.39
C LEU A 78 9.28 -10.38 21.92
N LEU A 79 10.10 -9.44 22.41
CA LEU A 79 11.39 -9.74 23.04
C LEU A 79 11.24 -10.70 24.21
N GLY A 80 10.12 -10.65 24.94
CA GLY A 80 9.82 -11.61 26.00
C GLY A 80 9.77 -13.07 25.55
N ASN A 81 9.64 -13.32 24.26
CA ASN A 81 9.57 -14.65 23.66
C ASN A 81 10.82 -15.02 22.86
N ILE A 82 11.91 -14.23 22.99
CA ILE A 82 13.10 -14.41 22.16
C ILE A 82 13.70 -15.82 22.29
N PHE A 83 13.63 -16.45 23.43
CA PHE A 83 14.16 -17.83 23.70
C PHE A 83 13.10 -18.93 23.58
N ASN A 84 11.85 -18.58 23.22
CA ASN A 84 10.73 -19.51 23.21
C ASN A 84 10.20 -19.79 21.80
N GLN A 85 11.06 -19.72 20.78
CA GLN A 85 10.70 -20.09 19.43
C GLN A 85 10.85 -21.61 19.24
N LYS A 86 10.27 -22.13 18.14
CA LYS A 86 10.23 -23.58 17.86
C LYS A 86 11.51 -24.09 17.21
N GLU A 87 12.18 -23.22 16.50
CA GLU A 87 13.38 -23.51 15.75
C GLU A 87 14.58 -23.57 16.70
N ASP A 88 15.52 -24.47 16.41
CA ASP A 88 16.75 -24.61 17.20
C ASP A 88 17.73 -23.45 16.91
N GLU A 89 17.68 -22.88 15.70
CA GLU A 89 18.54 -21.76 15.28
C GLU A 89 17.73 -20.74 14.47
N TYR A 90 17.81 -19.47 14.84
CA TYR A 90 17.10 -18.36 14.18
C TYR A 90 17.75 -17.01 14.45
N LEU A 91 17.43 -16.04 13.59
CA LEU A 91 17.81 -14.64 13.77
C LEU A 91 16.63 -13.84 14.32
N VAL A 92 16.90 -12.91 15.21
CA VAL A 92 15.93 -11.93 15.72
C VAL A 92 16.44 -10.54 15.41
N ILE A 93 15.69 -9.79 14.60
CA ILE A 93 16.04 -8.43 14.18
C ILE A 93 15.14 -7.45 14.91
N ILE A 94 15.75 -6.58 15.70
CA ILE A 94 15.10 -5.62 16.60
C ILE A 94 15.31 -4.22 16.02
N TYR A 95 14.23 -3.56 15.61
CA TYR A 95 14.27 -2.22 15.01
C TYR A 95 12.89 -1.56 15.08
N ASP A 96 12.77 -0.27 14.76
CA ASP A 96 11.48 0.39 14.60
C ASP A 96 10.84 -0.01 13.27
N ILE A 97 9.87 -0.92 13.31
CA ILE A 97 9.21 -1.46 12.11
C ILE A 97 8.39 -0.38 11.37
N ASN A 98 7.95 0.65 12.08
CA ASN A 98 7.08 1.69 11.52
C ASN A 98 7.85 2.91 11.01
N ASP A 99 9.15 2.96 11.23
CA ASP A 99 10.00 4.05 10.76
C ASP A 99 10.26 3.91 9.26
N LYS A 100 9.88 4.94 8.51
CA LYS A 100 10.06 5.01 7.06
C LYS A 100 11.53 5.05 6.63
N ASP A 101 12.40 5.51 7.50
CA ASP A 101 13.84 5.59 7.23
C ASP A 101 14.50 4.20 7.28
N ASN A 102 13.82 3.20 7.84
CA ASN A 102 14.28 1.81 7.87
C ASN A 102 14.06 1.01 6.57
N THR A 103 13.67 1.66 5.47
CA THR A 103 13.50 1.00 4.16
C THR A 103 14.78 0.28 3.71
N SER A 104 15.95 0.84 4.00
CA SER A 104 17.24 0.22 3.70
C SER A 104 17.45 -1.07 4.47
N LEU A 105 17.09 -1.12 5.75
CA LEU A 105 17.20 -2.30 6.60
C LEU A 105 16.26 -3.41 6.10
N GLU A 106 15.02 -3.09 5.76
CA GLU A 106 14.07 -4.05 5.18
C GLU A 106 14.57 -4.65 3.86
N ASN A 107 15.22 -3.86 3.03
CA ASN A 107 15.85 -4.33 1.79
C ASN A 107 17.00 -5.31 2.09
N TRP A 108 17.85 -5.03 3.10
CA TRP A 108 18.94 -5.94 3.51
C TRP A 108 18.39 -7.23 4.10
N ILE A 109 17.34 -7.17 4.91
CA ILE A 109 16.66 -8.37 5.43
C ILE A 109 16.13 -9.23 4.27
N THR A 110 15.50 -8.60 3.28
CA THR A 110 14.98 -9.30 2.10
C THR A 110 16.10 -9.94 1.29
N TYR A 111 17.20 -9.22 1.08
CA TYR A 111 18.39 -9.73 0.41
C TYR A 111 18.99 -10.94 1.13
N TYR A 112 19.17 -10.84 2.45
CA TYR A 112 19.70 -11.93 3.28
C TYR A 112 18.80 -13.18 3.20
N LYS A 113 17.48 -13.01 3.30
CA LYS A 113 16.51 -14.10 3.10
C LYS A 113 16.62 -14.74 1.73
N GLY A 114 16.85 -13.98 0.70
CA GLY A 114 17.02 -14.48 -0.67
C GLY A 114 18.26 -15.37 -0.84
N LYS A 115 19.36 -15.03 -0.14
CA LYS A 115 20.59 -15.82 -0.13
C LYS A 115 20.48 -17.04 0.80
N ASN A 116 19.82 -16.90 1.96
CA ASN A 116 19.76 -17.88 3.02
C ASN A 116 18.31 -18.37 3.17
N THR A 117 17.84 -19.15 2.20
CA THR A 117 16.42 -19.58 2.11
C THR A 117 15.95 -20.44 3.27
N THR A 118 16.87 -21.07 4.02
CA THR A 118 16.57 -21.90 5.18
C THR A 118 16.60 -21.09 6.50
N ALA A 119 17.10 -19.85 6.47
CA ALA A 119 17.21 -19.03 7.67
C ALA A 119 15.85 -18.58 8.17
N THR A 120 15.51 -18.91 9.40
CA THR A 120 14.34 -18.35 10.08
C THR A 120 14.70 -16.99 10.66
N ILE A 121 13.90 -15.97 10.32
CA ILE A 121 14.09 -14.60 10.80
C ILE A 121 12.82 -14.12 11.48
N TYR A 122 12.96 -13.71 12.72
CA TYR A 122 11.93 -13.02 13.50
C TYR A 122 12.21 -11.51 13.56
N LYS A 123 11.16 -10.72 13.54
CA LYS A 123 11.21 -9.27 13.67
C LYS A 123 10.66 -8.86 15.03
N VAL A 124 11.24 -7.85 15.63
CA VAL A 124 10.78 -7.26 16.88
C VAL A 124 10.68 -5.74 16.72
N ASP A 125 9.50 -5.21 16.98
CA ASP A 125 9.28 -3.76 17.01
C ASP A 125 9.86 -3.17 18.30
N SER A 126 10.94 -2.37 18.17
CA SER A 126 11.60 -1.68 19.28
C SER A 126 10.71 -0.62 19.94
N LYS A 127 9.70 -0.09 19.24
CA LYS A 127 8.77 0.90 19.77
C LYS A 127 7.52 0.29 20.42
N ASN A 128 7.34 -1.03 20.31
CA ASN A 128 6.25 -1.69 21.00
C ASN A 128 6.45 -1.61 22.52
N LYS A 129 5.46 -1.04 23.22
CA LYS A 129 5.49 -0.84 24.68
C LYS A 129 5.77 -2.13 25.48
N MET A 130 5.35 -3.28 24.96
CA MET A 130 5.58 -4.59 25.61
C MET A 130 7.07 -5.00 25.61
N ASN A 131 7.85 -4.44 24.68
CA ASN A 131 9.30 -4.66 24.59
C ASN A 131 10.11 -3.65 25.42
N GLY A 132 9.48 -2.58 25.92
CA GLY A 132 10.14 -1.41 26.51
C GLY A 132 11.07 -1.72 27.70
N LYS A 133 10.81 -2.79 28.47
CA LYS A 133 11.70 -3.19 29.57
C LYS A 133 13.03 -3.78 29.11
N TYR A 134 13.12 -4.18 27.84
CA TYR A 134 14.34 -4.75 27.25
C TYR A 134 15.08 -3.76 26.36
N ILE A 135 14.39 -2.72 25.87
CA ILE A 135 14.99 -1.70 25.00
C ILE A 135 15.61 -0.63 25.89
N VAL A 136 16.87 -0.34 25.65
CA VAL A 136 17.64 0.67 26.40
C VAL A 136 18.32 1.64 25.42
N GLU A 137 18.70 2.83 25.90
CA GLU A 137 19.46 3.79 25.11
C GLU A 137 20.98 3.64 25.31
N LYS A 138 21.38 3.01 26.43
CA LYS A 138 22.78 2.76 26.81
C LYS A 138 22.87 1.47 27.58
N ASP A 139 24.06 0.93 27.70
CA ASP A 139 24.40 -0.23 28.54
C ASP A 139 23.63 -1.50 28.11
N SER A 140 23.70 -1.81 26.81
CA SER A 140 23.21 -3.10 26.28
C SER A 140 23.98 -4.27 26.89
N ASN A 141 23.34 -5.43 27.01
CA ASN A 141 23.99 -6.66 27.48
C ASN A 141 24.08 -7.69 26.35
N ARG A 142 25.23 -7.75 25.70
CA ARG A 142 25.49 -8.64 24.56
C ARG A 142 25.62 -10.12 24.98
N GLU A 143 25.87 -10.38 26.26
CA GLU A 143 26.13 -11.71 26.83
C GLU A 143 24.98 -12.23 27.69
N ALA A 144 23.78 -11.66 27.55
CA ALA A 144 22.63 -12.05 28.34
C ALA A 144 22.33 -13.56 28.18
N LYS A 145 22.33 -14.28 29.27
CA LYS A 145 22.03 -15.73 29.33
C LYS A 145 20.55 -15.97 29.61
N GLU A 146 19.92 -15.02 30.27
CA GLU A 146 18.52 -15.09 30.64
C GLU A 146 17.76 -13.86 30.16
N LEU A 147 16.45 -14.00 30.00
CA LEU A 147 15.58 -12.95 29.58
C LEU A 147 15.58 -11.71 30.50
N SER A 148 15.81 -11.95 31.80
CA SER A 148 15.92 -10.90 32.82
C SER A 148 17.11 -9.97 32.62
N GLU A 149 18.18 -10.48 32.01
CA GLU A 149 19.43 -9.78 31.75
C GLU A 149 19.44 -9.07 30.40
N LEU A 150 18.47 -9.39 29.51
CA LEU A 150 18.44 -8.90 28.16
C LEU A 150 18.22 -7.38 28.14
N LYS A 151 19.19 -6.67 27.56
CA LYS A 151 19.15 -5.22 27.28
C LYS A 151 19.70 -4.98 25.88
N VAL A 152 18.91 -4.35 25.03
CA VAL A 152 19.27 -4.17 23.62
C VAL A 152 19.08 -2.70 23.21
N ILE A 153 19.97 -2.20 22.33
CA ILE A 153 19.90 -0.91 21.68
C ILE A 153 19.52 -1.16 20.21
N ALA A 154 18.39 -0.66 19.75
CA ALA A 154 17.96 -0.84 18.35
C ALA A 154 18.71 0.13 17.40
N PRO A 155 19.08 -0.28 16.17
CA PRO A 155 18.85 -1.61 15.61
C PRO A 155 19.84 -2.67 16.09
N THR A 156 19.37 -3.90 16.29
CA THR A 156 20.19 -5.04 16.74
C THR A 156 19.76 -6.33 16.04
N ILE A 157 20.72 -7.20 15.72
CA ILE A 157 20.47 -8.59 15.31
C ILE A 157 21.03 -9.51 16.38
N ILE A 158 20.21 -10.46 16.80
CA ILE A 158 20.60 -11.51 17.73
C ILE A 158 20.41 -12.85 17.03
N LYS A 159 21.46 -13.65 16.97
CA LYS A 159 21.37 -15.05 16.58
C LYS A 159 21.18 -15.91 17.82
N VAL A 160 20.08 -16.63 17.84
CA VAL A 160 19.74 -17.54 18.91
C VAL A 160 19.95 -18.97 18.40
N LYS A 161 20.61 -19.78 19.18
CA LYS A 161 20.77 -21.22 18.96
C LYS A 161 20.62 -21.96 20.28
N ASP A 162 19.84 -23.05 20.26
CA ASP A 162 19.58 -23.87 21.46
C ASP A 162 19.13 -23.03 22.67
N LYS A 163 18.29 -21.99 22.39
CA LYS A 163 17.77 -21.02 23.38
C LYS A 163 18.84 -20.14 24.05
N ALA A 164 20.01 -20.00 23.45
CA ALA A 164 21.08 -19.13 23.91
C ALA A 164 21.46 -18.12 22.80
N ILE A 165 21.91 -16.93 23.19
CA ILE A 165 22.53 -15.98 22.29
C ILE A 165 23.91 -16.49 21.89
N VAL A 166 24.13 -16.67 20.60
CA VAL A 166 25.42 -17.11 20.03
C VAL A 166 26.15 -16.01 19.26
N GLU A 167 25.40 -15.08 18.69
CA GLU A 167 25.96 -13.92 17.99
C GLU A 167 25.08 -12.68 18.29
N TYR A 168 25.71 -11.52 18.36
CA TYR A 168 25.05 -10.25 18.67
C TYR A 168 25.69 -9.11 17.87
N TYR A 169 24.86 -8.41 17.07
CA TYR A 169 25.27 -7.32 16.22
C TYR A 169 24.43 -6.10 16.57
N GLU A 170 25.06 -4.98 16.96
CA GLU A 170 24.38 -3.79 17.45
C GLU A 170 24.80 -2.55 16.65
N GLY A 171 23.80 -1.73 16.34
CA GLY A 171 23.99 -0.54 15.55
C GLY A 171 23.92 -0.81 14.04
N GLU A 172 23.76 0.27 13.29
CA GLU A 172 23.46 0.17 11.87
C GLU A 172 24.57 -0.50 11.06
N GLU A 173 25.83 -0.21 11.37
CA GLU A 173 26.98 -0.73 10.61
C GLU A 173 27.20 -2.24 10.85
N GLU A 174 27.11 -2.73 12.10
CA GLU A 174 27.24 -4.17 12.38
C GLU A 174 26.07 -4.95 11.77
N VAL A 175 24.84 -4.44 11.93
CA VAL A 175 23.62 -5.03 11.37
C VAL A 175 23.68 -5.12 9.86
N LYS A 176 24.10 -4.05 9.20
CA LYS A 176 24.27 -3.99 7.74
C LYS A 176 25.35 -4.94 7.26
N SER A 177 26.49 -4.99 7.94
CA SER A 177 27.59 -5.90 7.61
C SER A 177 27.14 -7.36 7.65
N MET A 178 26.44 -7.74 8.72
CA MET A 178 25.90 -9.09 8.91
C MET A 178 24.91 -9.47 7.80
N LEU A 179 23.98 -8.58 7.45
CA LEU A 179 22.93 -8.87 6.45
C LEU A 179 23.44 -8.89 5.01
N LYS A 180 24.59 -8.29 4.73
CA LYS A 180 25.18 -8.27 3.38
C LYS A 180 26.13 -9.43 3.09
N ASN A 181 26.66 -10.07 4.11
CA ASN A 181 27.51 -11.25 3.98
C ASN A 181 26.69 -12.53 3.72
#